data_aec53082c19f35f3fb4283da2fa120bf
#
_entry.id   aec53082c19f35f3fb4283da2fa120bf
#
_cell.length_a   1.000
_cell.length_b   1.000
_cell.length_c   1.000
_cell.angle_alpha   90.00
_cell.angle_beta   90.00
_cell.angle_gamma   90.00
#
_symmetry.space_group_name_H-M   'P 1'
#
loop_
_entity.id
_entity.type
_entity.pdbx_description
1 polymer ?
#
loop_
_entity_poly.entity_id
_entity_poly.type
_entity_poly.pdbx_seq_one_letter_code
_entity_poly.pdbx_strand_id
1 'polypeptide(L)'
;MGDAPEAVAENRALLRSLLPANPIWLEQVHGTEVVNAQNHLTGDAAPRADAIMATAGGTVCPIMTADCMPVLLADTRGNLVAAAHAGWRGLASGVIQNTVKQLQEAGADEILAWLGPGIGPERFEVGEDVQAAFQHLGPAAKSAFVAVAGKPGKYLANLPALARLVLASVGVVQVAGGDRCTVSEVSEFYSYRRDRVTGRMATMIWIK
;
A
#
# COMPACT_ATOMS: atom_id res chain seq x y z
N MET A 1 6.19 11.59 11.27
CA MET A 1 5.98 12.39 10.07
C MET A 1 5.67 13.85 10.38
N GLY A 2 5.98 14.31 11.56
CA GLY A 2 6.07 15.73 11.91
C GLY A 2 4.76 16.42 12.31
N ASP A 3 3.67 15.70 12.46
CA ASP A 3 2.44 16.27 13.04
C ASP A 3 2.51 16.27 14.58
N ALA A 4 1.71 17.13 15.22
CA ALA A 4 1.64 17.21 16.68
C ALA A 4 1.11 15.87 17.24
N PRO A 5 1.83 15.25 18.21
CA PRO A 5 1.42 13.95 18.75
C PRO A 5 0.00 13.94 19.31
N GLU A 6 -0.43 15.07 19.91
CA GLU A 6 -1.77 15.25 20.47
C GLU A 6 -2.85 15.18 19.39
N ALA A 7 -2.65 15.86 18.25
CA ALA A 7 -3.56 15.83 17.11
C ALA A 7 -3.66 14.42 16.50
N VAL A 8 -2.54 13.72 16.42
CA VAL A 8 -2.51 12.32 15.96
C VAL A 8 -3.29 11.43 16.92
N ALA A 9 -3.12 11.60 18.24
CA ALA A 9 -3.82 10.81 19.25
C ALA A 9 -5.34 11.06 19.20
N GLU A 10 -5.76 12.32 19.06
CA GLU A 10 -7.18 12.69 18.92
C GLU A 10 -7.82 12.06 17.69
N ASN A 11 -7.20 12.19 16.51
CA ASN A 11 -7.68 11.58 15.29
C ASN A 11 -7.77 10.05 15.38
N ARG A 12 -6.79 9.40 16.02
CA ARG A 12 -6.82 7.97 16.26
C ARG A 12 -7.92 7.56 17.23
N ALA A 13 -8.21 8.37 18.26
CA ALA A 13 -9.30 8.13 19.19
C ALA A 13 -10.68 8.21 18.51
N LEU A 14 -10.90 9.18 17.63
CA LEU A 14 -12.10 9.28 16.80
C LEU A 14 -12.27 8.04 15.92
N LEU A 15 -11.22 7.65 15.22
CA LEU A 15 -11.24 6.48 14.36
C LEU A 15 -11.52 5.19 15.14
N ARG A 16 -10.97 5.07 16.36
CA ARG A 16 -11.12 3.88 17.22
C ARG A 16 -12.58 3.52 17.49
N SER A 17 -13.47 4.48 17.60
CA SER A 17 -14.90 4.25 17.82
C SER A 17 -15.60 3.48 16.69
N LEU A 18 -15.02 3.46 15.49
CA LEU A 18 -15.54 2.80 14.29
C LEU A 18 -14.92 1.41 14.04
N LEU A 19 -13.94 1.00 14.84
CA LEU A 19 -13.14 -0.20 14.62
C LEU A 19 -13.39 -1.27 15.68
N PRO A 20 -13.25 -2.57 15.36
CA PRO A 20 -13.43 -3.65 16.32
C PRO A 20 -12.34 -3.66 17.41
N ALA A 21 -11.12 -3.22 17.06
CA ALA A 21 -9.99 -3.14 17.97
C ALA A 21 -9.07 -1.95 17.64
N ASN A 22 -8.08 -1.69 18.48
CA ASN A 22 -7.04 -0.72 18.15
C ASN A 22 -6.20 -1.22 16.97
N PRO A 23 -5.96 -0.39 15.94
CA PRO A 23 -5.07 -0.75 14.85
C PRO A 23 -3.63 -0.95 15.32
N ILE A 24 -2.93 -1.91 14.73
CA ILE A 24 -1.49 -2.11 14.94
C ILE A 24 -0.73 -1.25 13.92
N TRP A 25 -0.39 -0.04 14.34
CA TRP A 25 0.29 0.94 13.48
C TRP A 25 1.72 0.52 13.18
N LEU A 26 2.19 0.77 11.94
CA LEU A 26 3.55 0.48 11.50
C LEU A 26 4.41 1.74 11.43
N GLU A 27 5.71 1.57 11.67
CA GLU A 27 6.73 2.49 11.19
C GLU A 27 7.07 2.13 9.74
N GLN A 28 6.36 2.75 8.78
CA GLN A 28 6.54 2.49 7.35
C GLN A 28 7.80 3.17 6.83
N VAL A 29 8.68 2.39 6.19
CA VAL A 29 10.02 2.81 5.75
C VAL A 29 10.25 2.62 4.25
N HIS A 30 9.22 2.30 3.48
CA HIS A 30 9.26 1.95 2.06
C HIS A 30 10.09 0.68 1.78
N GLY A 31 10.11 -0.23 2.75
CA GLY A 31 10.77 -1.53 2.69
C GLY A 31 9.85 -2.64 2.18
N THR A 32 10.19 -3.88 2.53
CA THR A 32 9.47 -5.09 2.12
C THR A 32 9.12 -6.01 3.28
N GLU A 33 9.38 -5.55 4.50
CA GLU A 33 9.09 -6.34 5.71
C GLU A 33 7.59 -6.45 5.92
N VAL A 34 7.17 -7.65 6.30
CA VAL A 34 5.78 -7.99 6.60
C VAL A 34 5.69 -8.50 8.02
N VAL A 35 4.81 -7.94 8.83
CA VAL A 35 4.60 -8.41 10.20
C VAL A 35 3.29 -9.18 10.33
N ASN A 36 3.31 -10.24 11.12
CA ASN A 36 2.09 -10.91 11.55
C ASN A 36 1.56 -10.18 12.80
N ALA A 37 0.37 -9.65 12.68
CA ALA A 37 -0.30 -8.86 13.72
C ALA A 37 -0.50 -9.63 15.05
N GLN A 38 -0.63 -10.96 14.99
CA GLN A 38 -0.76 -11.79 16.17
C GLN A 38 0.49 -11.82 17.06
N ASN A 39 1.64 -11.41 16.51
CA ASN A 39 2.90 -11.34 17.28
C ASN A 39 3.10 -9.97 17.95
N HIS A 40 2.13 -9.06 17.84
CA HIS A 40 2.22 -7.70 18.37
C HIS A 40 1.00 -7.39 19.26
N LEU A 41 1.25 -6.82 20.43
CA LEU A 41 0.20 -6.35 21.33
C LEU A 41 -0.12 -4.88 21.05
N THR A 42 -1.37 -4.52 21.28
CA THR A 42 -1.77 -3.11 21.26
C THR A 42 -1.03 -2.35 22.36
N GLY A 43 -0.28 -1.32 21.98
CA GLY A 43 0.53 -0.54 22.91
C GLY A 43 2.04 -0.80 22.83
N ASP A 44 2.45 -1.85 22.11
CA ASP A 44 3.86 -2.05 21.79
C ASP A 44 4.39 -0.91 20.89
N ALA A 45 5.71 -0.77 20.84
CA ALA A 45 6.34 0.10 19.86
C ALA A 45 5.93 -0.33 18.44
N ALA A 46 5.63 0.66 17.58
CA ALA A 46 5.23 0.39 16.21
C ALA A 46 6.31 -0.44 15.48
N PRO A 47 5.99 -1.65 14.99
CA PRO A 47 6.97 -2.47 14.28
C PRO A 47 7.39 -1.77 12.97
N ARG A 48 8.66 -1.87 12.64
CA ARG A 48 9.23 -1.29 11.44
C ARG A 48 8.98 -2.22 10.25
N ALA A 49 7.93 -1.92 9.49
CA ALA A 49 7.48 -2.74 8.37
C ALA A 49 6.62 -1.93 7.39
N ASP A 50 6.43 -2.45 6.19
CA ASP A 50 5.59 -1.86 5.15
C ASP A 50 4.40 -2.75 4.75
N ALA A 51 4.23 -3.88 5.43
CA ALA A 51 3.02 -4.68 5.34
C ALA A 51 2.70 -5.35 6.68
N ILE A 52 1.43 -5.66 6.85
CA ILE A 52 0.90 -6.34 8.03
C ILE A 52 -0.17 -7.34 7.61
N MET A 53 -0.17 -8.52 8.21
CA MET A 53 -1.19 -9.53 8.00
C MET A 53 -1.85 -9.94 9.31
N ALA A 54 -3.08 -10.42 9.23
CA ALA A 54 -3.82 -10.99 10.35
C ALA A 54 -4.41 -12.36 10.00
N THR A 55 -4.40 -13.26 10.96
CA THR A 55 -4.94 -14.63 10.89
C THR A 55 -6.06 -14.87 11.90
N ALA A 56 -6.48 -13.81 12.64
CA ALA A 56 -7.54 -13.89 13.64
C ALA A 56 -8.48 -12.70 13.51
N GLY A 57 -9.75 -12.94 13.84
CA GLY A 57 -10.81 -11.93 13.83
C GLY A 57 -10.53 -10.74 14.76
N GLY A 58 -11.08 -9.59 14.39
CA GLY A 58 -10.99 -8.36 15.17
C GLY A 58 -9.64 -7.62 15.11
N THR A 59 -8.60 -8.20 14.50
CA THR A 59 -7.29 -7.55 14.36
C THR A 59 -7.28 -6.59 13.19
N VAL A 60 -7.05 -5.30 13.45
CA VAL A 60 -7.09 -4.25 12.41
C VAL A 60 -5.69 -3.98 11.85
N CYS A 61 -5.54 -4.17 10.55
CA CYS A 61 -4.31 -3.96 9.78
C CYS A 61 -4.38 -2.63 9.00
N PRO A 62 -3.72 -1.55 9.47
CA PRO A 62 -3.72 -0.24 8.82
C PRO A 62 -2.50 -0.04 7.93
N ILE A 63 -2.68 0.69 6.83
CA ILE A 63 -1.59 1.31 6.05
C ILE A 63 -1.88 2.79 5.90
N MET A 64 -0.89 3.61 6.20
CA MET A 64 -0.96 5.08 6.06
C MET A 64 -0.32 5.51 4.75
N THR A 65 -1.03 6.34 3.98
CA THR A 65 -0.55 6.83 2.67
C THR A 65 -0.85 8.31 2.46
N ALA A 66 -0.07 8.93 1.59
CA ALA A 66 -0.36 10.15 0.84
C ALA A 66 0.45 10.03 -0.46
N ASP A 67 -0.19 9.54 -1.51
CA ASP A 67 0.31 9.18 -2.85
C ASP A 67 0.81 7.74 -3.02
N CYS A 68 1.52 7.14 -2.07
CA CYS A 68 1.81 5.72 -2.14
C CYS A 68 0.50 4.92 -2.12
N MET A 69 0.44 3.82 -2.86
CA MET A 69 -0.78 3.03 -3.00
C MET A 69 -0.89 2.01 -1.87
N PRO A 70 -1.98 1.99 -1.09
CA PRO A 70 -2.26 0.89 -0.19
C PRO A 70 -2.83 -0.28 -0.98
N VAL A 71 -2.37 -1.50 -0.69
CA VAL A 71 -2.89 -2.73 -1.27
C VAL A 71 -3.48 -3.58 -0.16
N LEU A 72 -4.77 -3.88 -0.24
CA LEU A 72 -5.44 -4.82 0.66
C LEU A 72 -5.52 -6.18 0.00
N LEU A 73 -5.27 -7.22 0.77
CA LEU A 73 -5.29 -8.61 0.35
C LEU A 73 -6.17 -9.42 1.30
N ALA A 74 -6.95 -10.34 0.75
CA ALA A 74 -7.76 -11.27 1.53
C ALA A 74 -7.81 -12.63 0.84
N ASP A 75 -7.79 -13.71 1.61
CA ASP A 75 -8.11 -15.01 1.05
C ASP A 75 -9.62 -15.14 0.81
N THR A 76 -10.01 -15.94 -0.18
CA THR A 76 -11.43 -16.09 -0.54
C THR A 76 -12.29 -16.76 0.54
N ARG A 77 -11.65 -17.42 1.51
CA ARG A 77 -12.35 -18.02 2.68
C ARG A 77 -12.60 -17.01 3.80
N GLY A 78 -11.99 -15.80 3.72
CA GLY A 78 -12.15 -14.75 4.71
C GLY A 78 -11.41 -14.97 6.03
N ASN A 79 -10.42 -15.88 6.07
CA ASN A 79 -9.66 -16.23 7.28
C ASN A 79 -8.32 -15.53 7.38
N LEU A 80 -7.85 -14.94 6.30
CA LEU A 80 -6.55 -14.28 6.21
C LEU A 80 -6.69 -12.94 5.51
N VAL A 81 -6.14 -11.90 6.07
CA VAL A 81 -6.10 -10.57 5.46
C VAL A 81 -4.71 -9.96 5.60
N ALA A 82 -4.37 -9.06 4.69
CA ALA A 82 -3.17 -8.26 4.80
C ALA A 82 -3.37 -6.86 4.20
N ALA A 83 -2.56 -5.93 4.65
CA ALA A 83 -2.44 -4.59 4.10
C ALA A 83 -0.98 -4.27 3.82
N ALA A 84 -0.66 -3.77 2.63
CA ALA A 84 0.69 -3.44 2.20
C ALA A 84 0.81 -2.00 1.70
N HIS A 85 1.89 -1.34 2.08
CA HIS A 85 2.28 -0.01 1.62
C HIS A 85 3.08 -0.12 0.31
N ALA A 86 2.40 -0.04 -0.81
CA ALA A 86 3.01 -0.18 -2.13
C ALA A 86 3.38 1.19 -2.73
N GLY A 87 4.28 1.92 -2.08
CA GLY A 87 5.05 2.96 -2.75
C GLY A 87 5.96 2.33 -3.81
N TRP A 88 6.41 3.08 -4.81
CA TRP A 88 7.18 2.52 -5.93
C TRP A 88 8.43 1.72 -5.47
N ARG A 89 9.11 2.19 -4.39
CA ARG A 89 10.28 1.50 -3.84
C ARG A 89 9.91 0.12 -3.28
N GLY A 90 8.95 0.07 -2.37
CA GLY A 90 8.49 -1.19 -1.78
C GLY A 90 7.92 -2.14 -2.84
N LEU A 91 7.15 -1.60 -3.79
CA LEU A 91 6.58 -2.37 -4.89
C LEU A 91 7.66 -2.99 -5.79
N ALA A 92 8.67 -2.20 -6.20
CA ALA A 92 9.77 -2.69 -7.02
C ALA A 92 10.67 -3.68 -6.27
N SER A 93 10.80 -3.52 -4.95
CA SER A 93 11.65 -4.36 -4.10
C SER A 93 10.96 -5.63 -3.58
N GLY A 94 9.63 -5.79 -3.77
CA GLY A 94 8.95 -7.05 -3.47
C GLY A 94 8.03 -7.05 -2.24
N VAL A 95 7.53 -5.91 -1.77
CA VAL A 95 6.58 -5.87 -0.63
C VAL A 95 5.33 -6.73 -0.89
N ILE A 96 4.79 -6.71 -2.11
CA ILE A 96 3.61 -7.52 -2.48
C ILE A 96 3.96 -9.00 -2.53
N GLN A 97 5.09 -9.35 -3.14
CA GLN A 97 5.55 -10.74 -3.23
C GLN A 97 5.72 -11.34 -1.84
N ASN A 98 6.36 -10.61 -0.92
CA ASN A 98 6.56 -11.05 0.46
C ASN A 98 5.22 -11.18 1.21
N THR A 99 4.29 -10.23 1.01
CA THR A 99 2.97 -10.27 1.65
C THR A 99 2.16 -11.49 1.16
N VAL A 100 2.11 -11.72 -0.15
CA VAL A 100 1.40 -12.86 -0.74
C VAL A 100 2.02 -14.17 -0.28
N LYS A 101 3.36 -14.27 -0.26
CA LYS A 101 4.08 -15.45 0.23
C LYS A 101 3.68 -15.76 1.68
N GLN A 102 3.67 -14.78 2.58
CA GLN A 102 3.28 -15.01 3.97
C GLN A 102 1.82 -15.43 4.12
N LEU A 103 0.89 -14.87 3.34
CA LEU A 103 -0.49 -15.33 3.31
C LEU A 103 -0.60 -16.78 2.84
N GLN A 104 0.15 -17.18 1.81
CA GLN A 104 0.20 -18.56 1.31
C GLN A 104 0.81 -19.53 2.33
N GLU A 105 1.89 -19.14 3.01
CA GLU A 105 2.49 -19.90 4.11
C GLU A 105 1.54 -20.08 5.29
N ALA A 106 0.65 -19.10 5.52
CA ALA A 106 -0.43 -19.19 6.51
C ALA A 106 -1.65 -20.01 6.02
N GLY A 107 -1.62 -20.51 4.78
CA GLY A 107 -2.65 -21.38 4.21
C GLY A 107 -3.64 -20.71 3.26
N ALA A 108 -3.36 -19.50 2.74
CA ALA A 108 -4.19 -18.93 1.68
C ALA A 108 -3.98 -19.68 0.36
N ASP A 109 -5.08 -20.09 -0.29
CA ASP A 109 -5.05 -20.71 -1.64
C ASP A 109 -5.31 -19.66 -2.71
N GLU A 110 -6.46 -19.01 -2.67
CA GLU A 110 -6.86 -17.98 -3.60
C GLU A 110 -6.94 -16.63 -2.88
N ILE A 111 -6.26 -15.62 -3.43
CA ILE A 111 -6.14 -14.29 -2.84
C ILE A 111 -6.79 -13.26 -3.75
N LEU A 112 -7.64 -12.42 -3.17
CA LEU A 112 -8.21 -11.23 -3.76
C LEU A 112 -7.37 -10.02 -3.38
N ALA A 113 -7.21 -9.06 -4.30
CA ALA A 113 -6.54 -7.80 -4.02
C ALA A 113 -7.42 -6.59 -4.35
N TRP A 114 -7.27 -5.54 -3.54
CA TRP A 114 -7.85 -4.24 -3.82
C TRP A 114 -6.76 -3.17 -3.74
N LEU A 115 -6.65 -2.38 -4.80
CA LEU A 115 -5.73 -1.24 -4.90
C LEU A 115 -6.46 0.01 -4.42
N GLY A 116 -6.02 0.59 -3.32
CA GLY A 116 -6.59 1.81 -2.78
C GLY A 116 -6.16 3.06 -3.53
N PRO A 117 -6.62 4.25 -3.08
CA PRO A 117 -6.23 5.52 -3.65
C PRO A 117 -4.71 5.75 -3.58
N GLY A 118 -4.12 6.14 -4.71
CA GLY A 118 -2.70 6.46 -4.82
C GLY A 118 -2.47 7.52 -5.89
N ILE A 119 -1.23 7.88 -6.15
CA ILE A 119 -0.92 8.81 -7.23
C ILE A 119 -1.23 8.18 -8.60
N GLY A 120 -2.09 8.82 -9.36
CA GLY A 120 -2.54 8.35 -10.66
C GLY A 120 -1.49 8.54 -11.76
N PRO A 121 -1.66 7.82 -12.91
CA PRO A 121 -0.66 7.78 -13.98
C PRO A 121 -0.40 9.13 -14.64
N GLU A 122 -1.36 10.03 -14.67
CA GLU A 122 -1.21 11.37 -15.24
C GLU A 122 -0.45 12.36 -14.35
N ARG A 123 -0.20 11.98 -13.10
CA ARG A 123 0.40 12.83 -12.06
C ARG A 123 1.71 12.28 -11.49
N PHE A 124 2.05 11.04 -11.80
CA PHE A 124 3.23 10.41 -11.26
C PHE A 124 4.44 10.55 -12.20
N GLU A 125 4.98 11.78 -12.32
CA GLU A 125 6.23 12.04 -13.02
C GLU A 125 7.40 11.46 -12.21
N VAL A 126 8.25 10.65 -12.88
CA VAL A 126 9.38 9.91 -12.30
C VAL A 126 10.62 10.02 -13.20
N GLY A 127 11.77 9.62 -12.68
CA GLY A 127 13.02 9.51 -13.43
C GLY A 127 13.26 8.12 -14.01
N GLU A 128 14.39 7.97 -14.72
CA GLU A 128 14.87 6.70 -15.26
C GLU A 128 15.15 5.66 -14.17
N ASP A 129 15.53 6.11 -12.98
CA ASP A 129 15.77 5.27 -11.80
C ASP A 129 14.53 4.44 -11.42
N VAL A 130 13.35 5.07 -11.47
CA VAL A 130 12.08 4.38 -11.18
C VAL A 130 11.75 3.40 -12.31
N GLN A 131 11.92 3.78 -13.57
CA GLN A 131 11.70 2.88 -14.70
C GLN A 131 12.64 1.66 -14.64
N ALA A 132 13.92 1.89 -14.34
CA ALA A 132 14.93 0.84 -14.22
C ALA A 132 14.60 -0.15 -13.09
N ALA A 133 14.04 0.33 -11.98
CA ALA A 133 13.65 -0.52 -10.85
C ALA A 133 12.61 -1.60 -11.21
N PHE A 134 11.81 -1.38 -12.26
CA PHE A 134 10.78 -2.33 -12.71
C PHE A 134 11.18 -3.14 -13.96
N GLN A 135 12.44 -3.06 -14.45
CA GLN A 135 12.89 -3.79 -15.64
C GLN A 135 12.77 -5.31 -15.48
N HIS A 136 12.91 -5.83 -14.25
CA HIS A 136 12.79 -7.25 -13.93
C HIS A 136 11.39 -7.83 -14.24
N LEU A 137 10.34 -7.00 -14.33
CA LEU A 137 8.99 -7.42 -14.73
C LEU A 137 8.83 -7.60 -16.26
N GLY A 138 9.91 -7.41 -17.02
CA GLY A 138 9.94 -7.64 -18.46
C GLY A 138 9.24 -6.57 -19.31
N PRO A 139 8.94 -6.90 -20.59
CA PRO A 139 8.39 -5.93 -21.55
C PRO A 139 7.06 -5.30 -21.14
N ALA A 140 6.20 -6.03 -20.41
CA ALA A 140 4.91 -5.53 -19.95
C ALA A 140 5.04 -4.31 -19.02
N ALA A 141 6.11 -4.22 -18.22
CA ALA A 141 6.34 -3.06 -17.37
C ALA A 141 6.67 -1.79 -18.16
N LYS A 142 7.23 -1.90 -19.36
CA LYS A 142 7.55 -0.72 -20.19
C LYS A 142 6.31 0.09 -20.58
N SER A 143 5.18 -0.57 -20.81
CA SER A 143 3.92 0.09 -21.15
C SER A 143 3.33 0.92 -20.01
N ALA A 144 3.78 0.69 -18.77
CA ALA A 144 3.38 1.47 -17.61
C ALA A 144 4.15 2.82 -17.49
N PHE A 145 5.05 3.12 -18.43
CA PHE A 145 5.83 4.35 -18.44
C PHE A 145 5.65 5.07 -19.77
N VAL A 146 5.13 6.30 -19.72
CA VAL A 146 4.97 7.17 -20.89
C VAL A 146 6.00 8.31 -20.79
N ALA A 147 6.85 8.46 -21.80
CA ALA A 147 7.85 9.53 -21.83
C ALA A 147 7.18 10.91 -21.80
N VAL A 148 7.72 11.81 -20.99
CA VAL A 148 7.20 13.19 -20.90
C VAL A 148 7.79 14.02 -22.04
N ALA A 149 6.94 14.58 -22.90
CA ALA A 149 7.37 15.41 -24.02
C ALA A 149 8.20 16.60 -23.54
N GLY A 150 9.36 16.83 -24.19
CA GLY A 150 10.27 17.92 -23.85
C GLY A 150 11.08 17.75 -22.55
N LYS A 151 10.98 16.59 -21.89
CA LYS A 151 11.74 16.28 -20.65
C LYS A 151 12.49 14.95 -20.79
N PRO A 152 13.68 14.91 -21.41
CA PRO A 152 14.47 13.69 -21.52
C PRO A 152 14.70 13.01 -20.15
N GLY A 153 14.56 11.67 -20.09
CA GLY A 153 14.73 10.90 -18.86
C GLY A 153 13.59 11.03 -17.83
N LYS A 154 12.46 11.67 -18.20
CA LYS A 154 11.25 11.76 -17.38
C LYS A 154 10.10 10.98 -17.99
N TYR A 155 9.34 10.32 -17.14
CA TYR A 155 8.21 9.48 -17.50
C TYR A 155 7.02 9.76 -16.60
N LEU A 156 5.83 9.58 -17.12
CA LEU A 156 4.61 9.38 -16.31
C LEU A 156 4.47 7.88 -16.07
N ALA A 157 4.45 7.47 -14.79
CA ALA A 157 4.39 6.07 -14.40
C ALA A 157 2.98 5.69 -13.96
N ASN A 158 2.51 4.52 -14.40
CA ASN A 158 1.24 3.93 -13.99
C ASN A 158 1.48 2.93 -12.84
N LEU A 159 1.46 3.45 -11.58
CA LEU A 159 1.68 2.64 -10.40
C LEU A 159 0.64 1.52 -10.23
N PRO A 160 -0.68 1.73 -10.44
CA PRO A 160 -1.67 0.66 -10.45
C PRO A 160 -1.39 -0.44 -11.47
N ALA A 161 -0.95 -0.09 -12.69
CA ALA A 161 -0.61 -1.09 -13.70
C ALA A 161 0.61 -1.93 -13.28
N LEU A 162 1.65 -1.30 -12.73
CA LEU A 162 2.81 -2.00 -12.18
C LEU A 162 2.43 -2.95 -11.04
N ALA A 163 1.54 -2.51 -10.13
CA ALA A 163 1.07 -3.36 -9.05
C ALA A 163 0.29 -4.57 -9.56
N ARG A 164 -0.54 -4.41 -10.59
CA ARG A 164 -1.26 -5.53 -11.22
C ARG A 164 -0.30 -6.54 -11.86
N LEU A 165 0.79 -6.08 -12.49
CA LEU A 165 1.82 -6.96 -13.03
C LEU A 165 2.53 -7.74 -11.91
N VAL A 166 2.87 -7.07 -10.81
CA VAL A 166 3.47 -7.72 -9.64
C VAL A 166 2.52 -8.74 -9.02
N LEU A 167 1.26 -8.40 -8.80
CA LEU A 167 0.24 -9.30 -8.26
C LEU A 167 0.05 -10.53 -9.17
N ALA A 168 -0.06 -10.32 -10.49
CA ALA A 168 -0.19 -11.42 -11.45
C ALA A 168 1.04 -12.36 -11.43
N SER A 169 2.25 -11.82 -11.23
CA SER A 169 3.47 -12.64 -11.15
C SER A 169 3.53 -13.59 -9.95
N VAL A 170 2.70 -13.35 -8.93
CA VAL A 170 2.56 -14.19 -7.73
C VAL A 170 1.19 -14.89 -7.65
N GLY A 171 0.48 -14.96 -8.77
CA GLY A 171 -0.78 -15.71 -8.89
C GLY A 171 -2.04 -14.97 -8.42
N VAL A 172 -1.94 -13.70 -8.04
CA VAL A 172 -3.11 -12.90 -7.64
C VAL A 172 -3.67 -12.18 -8.88
N VAL A 173 -4.74 -12.73 -9.44
CA VAL A 173 -5.35 -12.25 -10.69
C VAL A 173 -6.66 -11.48 -10.49
N GLN A 174 -7.34 -11.68 -9.37
CA GLN A 174 -8.55 -10.96 -9.01
C GLN A 174 -8.20 -9.65 -8.30
N VAL A 175 -8.10 -8.57 -9.08
CA VAL A 175 -7.64 -7.26 -8.58
C VAL A 175 -8.64 -6.17 -8.93
N ALA A 176 -9.22 -5.54 -7.91
CA ALA A 176 -10.12 -4.38 -8.03
C ALA A 176 -9.43 -3.06 -7.64
N GLY A 177 -10.09 -1.92 -7.88
CA GLY A 177 -9.62 -0.58 -7.51
C GLY A 177 -8.44 -0.05 -8.33
N GLY A 178 -7.70 0.93 -7.80
CA GLY A 178 -6.56 1.55 -8.47
C GLY A 178 -6.93 2.65 -9.47
N ASP A 179 -8.15 3.16 -9.39
CA ASP A 179 -8.75 4.15 -10.29
C ASP A 179 -8.85 5.57 -9.68
N ARG A 180 -8.48 5.74 -8.41
CA ARG A 180 -8.55 7.02 -7.69
C ARG A 180 -7.17 7.67 -7.61
N CYS A 181 -7.11 8.99 -7.88
CA CYS A 181 -5.86 9.75 -7.88
C CYS A 181 -5.78 10.76 -6.74
N THR A 182 -4.88 10.55 -5.79
CA THR A 182 -4.69 11.41 -4.62
C THR A 182 -4.27 12.84 -4.97
N VAL A 183 -3.56 13.05 -6.08
CA VAL A 183 -3.13 14.37 -6.54
C VAL A 183 -4.26 15.14 -7.20
N SER A 184 -5.10 14.47 -7.99
CA SER A 184 -6.16 15.11 -8.78
C SER A 184 -7.45 15.34 -7.99
N GLU A 185 -7.76 14.48 -7.03
CA GLU A 185 -8.99 14.52 -6.24
C GLU A 185 -8.74 15.23 -4.90
N VAL A 186 -8.57 16.56 -4.99
CA VAL A 186 -8.08 17.42 -3.90
C VAL A 186 -9.02 17.46 -2.69
N SER A 187 -10.34 17.38 -2.90
CA SER A 187 -11.33 17.39 -1.82
C SER A 187 -11.41 16.06 -1.05
N GLU A 188 -10.88 14.95 -1.64
CA GLU A 188 -11.05 13.61 -1.10
C GLU A 188 -9.78 13.10 -0.42
N PHE A 189 -8.59 13.50 -0.92
CA PHE A 189 -7.35 12.88 -0.54
C PHE A 189 -6.23 13.85 -0.19
N TYR A 190 -5.45 13.49 0.82
CA TYR A 190 -4.13 14.08 1.08
C TYR A 190 -3.13 13.64 0.01
N SER A 191 -2.23 14.56 -0.38
CA SER A 191 -1.17 14.26 -1.34
C SER A 191 0.14 14.95 -0.96
N TYR A 192 1.19 14.15 -0.78
CA TYR A 192 2.53 14.67 -0.54
C TYR A 192 3.14 15.30 -1.80
N ARG A 193 2.83 14.77 -2.98
CA ARG A 193 3.30 15.30 -4.26
C ARG A 193 2.77 16.72 -4.51
N ARG A 194 1.51 16.96 -4.15
CA ARG A 194 0.83 18.24 -4.30
C ARG A 194 1.26 19.23 -3.21
N ASP A 195 1.21 18.82 -1.94
CA ASP A 195 1.18 19.74 -0.80
C ASP A 195 2.49 19.74 0.02
N ARG A 196 3.36 18.75 -0.12
CA ARG A 196 4.59 18.51 0.65
C ARG A 196 4.34 18.28 2.14
N VAL A 197 3.82 19.28 2.84
CA VAL A 197 3.34 19.13 4.22
C VAL A 197 1.85 18.77 4.16
N THR A 198 1.51 17.57 4.60
CA THR A 198 0.13 17.06 4.45
C THR A 198 -0.16 15.95 5.46
N GLY A 199 -1.44 15.68 5.69
CA GLY A 199 -1.90 14.54 6.48
C GLY A 199 -1.63 13.18 5.82
N ARG A 200 -2.15 12.15 6.46
CA ARG A 200 -2.14 10.78 5.91
C ARG A 200 -3.55 10.22 5.95
N MET A 201 -3.91 9.49 4.90
CA MET A 201 -5.07 8.61 4.89
C MET A 201 -4.69 7.27 5.51
N ALA A 202 -5.63 6.61 6.16
CA ALA A 202 -5.45 5.27 6.66
C ALA A 202 -6.40 4.31 5.93
N THR A 203 -5.85 3.34 5.23
CA THR A 203 -6.59 2.25 4.61
C THR A 203 -6.47 1.01 5.50
N MET A 204 -7.58 0.36 5.81
CA MET A 204 -7.62 -0.69 6.84
C MET A 204 -8.38 -1.92 6.38
N ILE A 205 -7.94 -3.08 6.88
CA ILE A 205 -8.64 -4.35 6.68
C ILE A 205 -8.61 -5.16 7.99
N TRP A 206 -9.65 -5.94 8.24
CA TRP A 206 -9.72 -6.90 9.34
C TRP A 206 -10.68 -8.05 9.00
N ILE A 207 -10.52 -9.15 9.70
CA ILE A 207 -11.44 -10.29 9.68
C ILE A 207 -12.56 -10.01 10.70
N LYS A 208 -13.82 -10.18 10.30
CA LYS A 208 -14.97 -10.03 11.19
C LYS A 208 -15.10 -11.20 12.17
#